data_8ae8c14b10e5abe44f13b6774e890f1f
#
_entry.id   8ae8c14b10e5abe44f13b6774e890f1f
#
_cell.length_a   1.000
_cell.length_b   1.000
_cell.length_c   1.000
_cell.angle_alpha   90.00
_cell.angle_beta   90.00
_cell.angle_gamma   90.00
#
_symmetry.space_group_name_H-M   'P 1'
#
loop_
_entity.id
_entity.type
_entity.pdbx_description
1 polymer ?
#
loop_
_entity_poly.entity_id
_entity_poly.type
_entity_poly.pdbx_seq_one_letter_code
_entity_poly.pdbx_strand_id
1 'polypeptide(L)'
;QLLIGFMEQAGPNFDPGYDARRFEGGNPISFYSCLDQDKLVIQARESFSRDISISLGFNTYVAPRVFSIEIAKREGVLRNEKIFLRDKKLGVLHDLSTGPYEFKVDIKGDQPDRFKLEFEQETVLATNQIIEENQWVIYTQDERCFVRASENIKQIRVYNILGALVHQSYPN
;
A
#
# COMPACT_ATOMS: atom_id res chain seq x y z
N GLN A 1 -13.70 12.42 -0.07
CA GLN A 1 -12.34 12.79 0.40
C GLN A 1 -12.08 12.12 1.74
N LEU A 2 -10.86 11.68 2.00
CA LEU A 2 -10.36 11.14 3.25
C LEU A 2 -9.23 12.04 3.76
N LEU A 3 -9.23 12.34 5.05
CA LEU A 3 -8.15 13.05 5.74
C LEU A 3 -7.46 12.10 6.71
N ILE A 4 -6.13 12.05 6.65
CA ILE A 4 -5.29 11.32 7.60
C ILE A 4 -4.30 12.31 8.21
N GLY A 5 -4.25 12.37 9.53
CA GLY A 5 -3.36 13.25 10.28
C GLY A 5 -2.53 12.49 11.30
N PHE A 6 -1.35 13.05 11.64
CA PHE A 6 -0.46 12.54 12.68
C PHE A 6 -0.23 13.63 13.71
N MET A 7 -0.44 13.32 14.99
CA MET A 7 -0.31 14.26 16.08
C MET A 7 -0.02 13.55 17.42
N GLU A 8 0.73 14.18 18.29
CA GLU A 8 1.14 13.58 19.57
C GLU A 8 -0.05 13.25 20.50
N GLN A 9 -1.14 14.01 20.38
CA GLN A 9 -2.30 13.87 21.26
C GLN A 9 -3.28 12.78 20.80
N ALA A 10 -3.14 12.29 19.57
CA ALA A 10 -3.96 11.18 19.07
C ALA A 10 -3.33 9.83 19.41
N GLY A 11 -4.16 8.82 19.49
CA GLY A 11 -3.75 7.44 19.77
C GLY A 11 -3.95 6.49 18.56
N PRO A 12 -3.64 5.21 18.76
CA PRO A 12 -3.89 4.20 17.74
C PRO A 12 -5.37 3.80 17.63
N ASN A 13 -6.17 4.10 18.64
CA ASN A 13 -7.60 3.77 18.72
C ASN A 13 -8.48 4.94 18.30
N PHE A 14 -9.78 4.69 18.11
CA PHE A 14 -10.75 5.73 17.79
C PHE A 14 -10.81 6.82 18.88
N ASP A 15 -10.60 8.07 18.46
CA ASP A 15 -10.66 9.26 19.31
C ASP A 15 -11.78 10.20 18.84
N PRO A 16 -12.90 10.36 19.61
CA PRO A 16 -14.00 11.22 19.22
C PRO A 16 -13.63 12.70 19.06
N GLY A 17 -12.48 13.12 19.61
CA GLY A 17 -12.00 14.51 19.51
C GLY A 17 -11.29 14.81 18.18
N TYR A 18 -10.80 13.79 17.51
CA TYR A 18 -9.95 13.92 16.31
C TYR A 18 -10.45 13.10 15.11
N ASP A 19 -11.20 12.03 15.36
CA ASP A 19 -11.68 11.14 14.31
C ASP A 19 -13.12 11.44 13.90
N ALA A 20 -13.44 11.22 12.63
CA ALA A 20 -14.82 11.31 12.17
C ALA A 20 -15.23 10.05 11.39
N ARG A 21 -16.31 9.44 11.84
CA ARG A 21 -16.90 8.29 11.15
C ARG A 21 -17.48 8.70 9.79
N ARG A 22 -17.40 7.79 8.84
CA ARG A 22 -18.08 7.92 7.56
C ARG A 22 -19.57 7.99 7.79
N PHE A 23 -20.23 8.97 7.18
CA PHE A 23 -21.69 9.02 7.14
C PHE A 23 -22.23 7.94 6.20
N GLU A 24 -23.11 7.11 6.73
CA GLU A 24 -23.78 6.06 5.95
C GLU A 24 -25.06 6.62 5.31
N GLY A 25 -24.96 7.11 4.10
CA GLY A 25 -26.10 7.58 3.33
C GLY A 25 -25.75 8.56 2.22
N GLY A 26 -26.40 8.41 1.09
CA GLY A 26 -26.45 9.42 0.03
C GLY A 26 -25.27 9.48 -0.94
N ASN A 27 -24.08 9.07 -0.61
CA ASN A 27 -22.92 9.13 -1.50
C ASN A 27 -22.77 7.84 -2.33
N PRO A 28 -22.83 7.94 -3.67
CA PRO A 28 -22.68 6.78 -4.55
C PRO A 28 -21.26 6.20 -4.52
N ILE A 29 -20.28 6.96 -4.03
CA ILE A 29 -18.87 6.59 -3.93
C ILE A 29 -18.35 7.07 -2.59
N SER A 30 -17.64 6.22 -1.85
CA SER A 30 -16.93 6.62 -0.64
C SER A 30 -15.59 5.93 -0.52
N PHE A 31 -14.59 6.68 -0.07
CA PHE A 31 -13.26 6.24 0.26
C PHE A 31 -13.01 6.57 1.72
N TYR A 32 -12.54 5.62 2.51
CA TYR A 32 -12.46 5.72 3.96
C TYR A 32 -11.27 4.93 4.50
N SER A 33 -10.81 5.26 5.69
CA SER A 33 -9.90 4.41 6.44
C SER A 33 -10.67 3.44 7.34
N CYS A 34 -10.07 2.29 7.58
CA CYS A 34 -10.60 1.24 8.44
C CYS A 34 -9.82 1.24 9.75
N LEU A 35 -10.55 1.35 10.86
CA LEU A 35 -10.00 1.23 12.21
C LEU A 35 -10.93 0.30 12.99
N ASP A 36 -10.50 -0.93 13.22
CA ASP A 36 -11.33 -2.02 13.76
C ASP A 36 -12.65 -2.17 12.98
N GLN A 37 -13.78 -1.85 13.63
CA GLN A 37 -15.11 -1.88 13.01
C GLN A 37 -15.54 -0.53 12.41
N ASP A 38 -14.76 0.52 12.67
CA ASP A 38 -15.09 1.87 12.24
C ASP A 38 -14.57 2.18 10.83
N LYS A 39 -15.39 2.91 10.08
CA LYS A 39 -15.06 3.47 8.77
C LYS A 39 -14.96 4.98 8.92
N LEU A 40 -13.77 5.53 8.74
CA LEU A 40 -13.48 6.92 9.06
C LEU A 40 -13.23 7.74 7.77
N VAL A 41 -13.69 8.98 7.78
CA VAL A 41 -13.37 9.99 6.75
C VAL A 41 -12.33 11.00 7.23
N ILE A 42 -12.13 11.07 8.56
CA ILE A 42 -11.00 11.73 9.21
C ILE A 42 -10.44 10.73 10.19
N GLN A 43 -9.15 10.45 10.08
CA GLN A 43 -8.42 9.61 11.02
C GLN A 43 -7.17 10.33 11.48
N ALA A 44 -7.09 10.58 12.79
CA ALA A 44 -5.88 11.00 13.45
C ALA A 44 -5.13 9.78 14.01
N ARG A 45 -3.83 9.84 13.94
CA ARG A 45 -2.94 8.82 14.46
C ARG A 45 -1.90 9.48 15.37
N GLU A 46 -1.29 8.66 16.19
CA GLU A 46 -0.13 9.02 17.01
C GLU A 46 0.97 9.69 16.18
N SER A 47 2.02 10.16 16.85
CA SER A 47 3.19 10.74 16.17
C SER A 47 3.65 9.88 15.01
N PHE A 48 3.95 10.55 13.88
CA PHE A 48 4.32 9.87 12.65
C PHE A 48 5.53 8.93 12.83
N SER A 49 5.39 7.72 12.38
CA SER A 49 6.46 6.76 12.14
C SER A 49 6.24 6.08 10.80
N ARG A 50 7.31 5.78 10.07
CA ARG A 50 7.22 5.09 8.78
C ARG A 50 6.74 3.65 8.89
N ASP A 51 6.77 3.07 10.09
CA ASP A 51 6.22 1.73 10.37
C ASP A 51 4.69 1.71 10.45
N ILE A 52 4.07 2.88 10.61
CA ILE A 52 2.62 3.01 10.63
C ILE A 52 2.08 2.71 9.25
N SER A 53 1.03 1.92 9.20
CA SER A 53 0.26 1.70 7.99
C SER A 53 -1.22 1.87 8.26
N ILE A 54 -1.96 2.31 7.24
CA ILE A 54 -3.38 2.63 7.39
C ILE A 54 -4.18 1.81 6.40
N SER A 55 -5.10 1.02 6.93
CA SER A 55 -6.02 0.24 6.13
C SER A 55 -7.10 1.14 5.53
N LEU A 56 -7.40 0.96 4.23
CA LEU A 56 -8.33 1.80 3.50
C LEU A 56 -9.36 0.92 2.78
N GLY A 57 -10.60 1.41 2.78
CA GLY A 57 -11.71 0.78 2.10
C GLY A 57 -12.33 1.70 1.05
N PHE A 58 -13.04 1.07 0.14
CA PHE A 58 -13.74 1.73 -0.95
C PHE A 58 -15.14 1.15 -1.12
N ASN A 59 -16.15 2.02 -1.20
CA ASN A 59 -17.51 1.61 -1.49
C ASN A 59 -18.02 2.36 -2.73
N THR A 60 -18.71 1.64 -3.62
CA THR A 60 -19.36 2.25 -4.78
C THR A 60 -20.66 1.54 -5.15
N TYR A 61 -21.65 2.35 -5.52
CA TYR A 61 -22.87 1.89 -6.18
C TYR A 61 -22.83 2.07 -7.70
N VAL A 62 -21.67 2.51 -8.23
CA VAL A 62 -21.45 2.71 -9.66
C VAL A 62 -20.41 1.69 -10.14
N ALA A 63 -20.83 0.73 -10.93
CA ALA A 63 -19.96 -0.27 -11.56
C ALA A 63 -20.64 -0.79 -12.85
N PRO A 64 -19.88 -1.24 -13.87
CA PRO A 64 -18.41 -1.22 -13.92
C PRO A 64 -17.84 0.18 -14.16
N ARG A 65 -16.74 0.52 -13.51
CA ARG A 65 -16.09 1.83 -13.67
C ARG A 65 -14.62 1.81 -13.25
N VAL A 66 -13.82 2.69 -13.85
CA VAL A 66 -12.46 3.02 -13.42
C VAL A 66 -12.52 4.19 -12.44
N PHE A 67 -11.76 4.08 -11.37
CA PHE A 67 -11.58 5.09 -10.33
C PHE A 67 -10.11 5.41 -10.18
N SER A 68 -9.80 6.58 -9.63
CA SER A 68 -8.44 6.96 -9.27
C SER A 68 -8.35 7.37 -7.79
N ILE A 69 -7.21 7.08 -7.19
CA ILE A 69 -6.82 7.54 -5.85
C ILE A 69 -5.57 8.40 -6.02
N GLU A 70 -5.61 9.62 -5.48
CA GLU A 70 -4.50 10.55 -5.53
C GLU A 70 -4.37 11.30 -4.20
N ILE A 71 -3.20 11.89 -3.97
CA ILE A 71 -2.97 12.77 -2.82
C ILE A 71 -3.35 14.20 -3.22
N ALA A 72 -4.44 14.72 -2.65
CA ALA A 72 -4.86 16.09 -2.92
C ALA A 72 -3.94 17.13 -2.26
N LYS A 73 -3.40 16.83 -1.07
CA LYS A 73 -2.55 17.74 -0.31
C LYS A 73 -1.67 16.99 0.69
N ARG A 74 -0.44 17.45 0.87
CA ARG A 74 0.50 16.99 1.90
C ARG A 74 1.02 18.15 2.71
N GLU A 75 0.99 18.04 4.02
CA GLU A 75 1.44 19.07 4.96
C GLU A 75 2.19 18.46 6.14
N GLY A 76 2.82 19.31 6.92
CA GLY A 76 3.53 18.90 8.14
C GLY A 76 4.58 17.84 7.87
N VAL A 77 4.58 16.81 8.69
CA VAL A 77 5.53 15.68 8.63
C VAL A 77 5.45 14.91 7.31
N LEU A 78 4.31 14.90 6.64
CA LEU A 78 4.11 14.17 5.38
C LEU A 78 4.58 14.93 4.14
N ARG A 79 5.03 16.18 4.25
CA ARG A 79 5.34 17.03 3.09
C ARG A 79 6.32 16.39 2.13
N ASN A 80 7.36 15.75 2.66
CA ASN A 80 8.45 15.16 1.89
C ASN A 80 8.49 13.62 1.96
N GLU A 81 7.50 13.00 2.62
CA GLU A 81 7.45 11.55 2.73
C GLU A 81 6.96 10.92 1.42
N LYS A 82 7.55 9.81 1.05
CA LYS A 82 7.00 8.96 0.00
C LYS A 82 5.84 8.14 0.56
N ILE A 83 4.73 8.19 -0.14
CA ILE A 83 3.49 7.55 0.28
C ILE A 83 3.09 6.53 -0.78
N PHE A 84 3.03 5.28 -0.35
CA PHE A 84 2.67 4.15 -1.20
C PHE A 84 1.24 3.69 -0.94
N LEU A 85 0.57 3.32 -1.99
CA LEU A 85 -0.72 2.65 -1.94
C LEU A 85 -0.55 1.19 -2.38
N ARG A 86 -0.85 0.28 -1.49
CA ARG A 86 -0.93 -1.15 -1.82
C ARG A 86 -2.37 -1.53 -2.14
N ASP A 87 -2.64 -1.99 -3.35
CA ASP A 87 -3.90 -2.68 -3.68
C ASP A 87 -3.75 -4.17 -3.37
N LYS A 88 -4.34 -4.61 -2.27
CA LYS A 88 -4.27 -6.00 -1.82
C LYS A 88 -4.98 -6.96 -2.78
N LYS A 89 -6.01 -6.47 -3.50
CA LYS A 89 -6.75 -7.28 -4.47
C LYS A 89 -5.93 -7.60 -5.71
N LEU A 90 -5.10 -6.65 -6.16
CA LEU A 90 -4.29 -6.80 -7.37
C LEU A 90 -2.82 -7.13 -7.06
N GLY A 91 -2.39 -7.06 -5.79
CA GLY A 91 -1.01 -7.26 -5.37
C GLY A 91 -0.06 -6.16 -5.84
N VAL A 92 -0.58 -4.96 -6.14
CA VAL A 92 0.19 -3.83 -6.67
C VAL A 92 0.60 -2.89 -5.54
N LEU A 93 1.83 -2.40 -5.58
CA LEU A 93 2.33 -1.29 -4.78
C LEU A 93 2.60 -0.11 -5.71
N HIS A 94 1.94 1.03 -5.47
CA HIS A 94 2.04 2.23 -6.28
C HIS A 94 2.53 3.41 -5.45
N ASP A 95 3.54 4.14 -5.94
CA ASP A 95 4.01 5.38 -5.33
C ASP A 95 3.09 6.54 -5.74
N LEU A 96 2.26 7.01 -4.80
CA LEU A 96 1.35 8.13 -5.02
C LEU A 96 2.05 9.47 -5.27
N SER A 97 3.38 9.56 -5.04
CA SER A 97 4.17 10.75 -5.40
C SER A 97 4.38 10.87 -6.91
N THR A 98 4.26 9.78 -7.65
CA THR A 98 4.46 9.74 -9.11
C THR A 98 3.18 10.03 -9.90
N GLY A 99 2.03 9.98 -9.25
CA GLY A 99 0.72 10.26 -9.87
C GLY A 99 -0.42 9.45 -9.28
N PRO A 100 -1.63 9.61 -9.84
CA PRO A 100 -2.81 8.88 -9.39
C PRO A 100 -2.67 7.37 -9.62
N TYR A 101 -3.23 6.59 -8.70
CA TYR A 101 -3.43 5.15 -8.88
C TYR A 101 -4.80 4.89 -9.48
N GLU A 102 -4.86 4.28 -10.66
CA GLU A 102 -6.12 3.90 -11.31
C GLU A 102 -6.46 2.44 -11.05
N PHE A 103 -7.74 2.18 -10.77
CA PHE A 103 -8.23 0.83 -10.57
C PHE A 103 -9.65 0.65 -11.08
N LYS A 104 -9.93 -0.55 -11.57
CA LYS A 104 -11.26 -0.90 -12.07
C LYS A 104 -12.09 -1.59 -10.99
N VAL A 105 -13.36 -1.24 -10.93
CA VAL A 105 -14.37 -1.91 -10.11
C VAL A 105 -15.46 -2.45 -11.03
N ASP A 106 -15.64 -3.76 -11.05
CA ASP A 106 -16.60 -4.44 -11.91
C ASP A 106 -17.94 -4.69 -11.21
N ILE A 107 -17.95 -4.78 -9.87
CA ILE A 107 -19.11 -5.12 -9.05
C ILE A 107 -19.33 -4.03 -8.00
N LYS A 108 -20.57 -3.55 -7.87
CA LYS A 108 -20.99 -2.61 -6.83
C LYS A 108 -20.80 -3.22 -5.44
N GLY A 109 -20.59 -2.37 -4.46
CA GLY A 109 -20.54 -2.76 -3.05
C GLY A 109 -19.36 -2.20 -2.32
N ASP A 110 -19.27 -2.62 -1.07
CA ASP A 110 -18.23 -2.22 -0.15
C ASP A 110 -17.04 -3.19 -0.26
N GLN A 111 -15.86 -2.64 -0.35
CA GLN A 111 -14.60 -3.36 -0.37
C GLN A 111 -13.73 -2.84 0.79
N PRO A 112 -14.06 -3.26 2.03
CA PRO A 112 -13.28 -2.85 3.19
C PRO A 112 -11.88 -3.43 3.08
N ASP A 113 -10.90 -2.70 3.61
CA ASP A 113 -9.51 -3.15 3.69
C ASP A 113 -8.88 -3.58 2.33
N ARG A 114 -9.42 -3.08 1.23
CA ARG A 114 -8.87 -3.35 -0.10
C ARG A 114 -7.49 -2.75 -0.28
N PHE A 115 -7.31 -1.53 0.22
CA PHE A 115 -6.05 -0.81 0.08
C PHE A 115 -5.34 -0.65 1.42
N LYS A 116 -4.05 -0.38 1.33
CA LYS A 116 -3.22 -0.04 2.49
C LYS A 116 -2.31 1.13 2.14
N LEU A 117 -2.33 2.16 2.96
CA LEU A 117 -1.37 3.25 2.87
C LEU A 117 -0.12 2.87 3.66
N GLU A 118 1.03 2.99 3.02
CA GLU A 118 2.33 2.66 3.58
C GLU A 118 3.30 3.82 3.31
N PHE A 119 4.31 3.96 4.16
CA PHE A 119 5.35 4.97 4.00
C PHE A 119 6.66 4.30 3.65
N GLU A 120 7.56 5.04 2.96
CA GLU A 120 8.87 4.51 2.65
C GLU A 120 9.60 4.21 3.96
N GLN A 121 9.78 2.94 4.23
CA GLN A 121 10.73 2.54 5.25
C GLN A 121 12.11 2.89 4.70
N GLU A 122 12.91 3.63 5.46
CA GLU A 122 14.34 3.67 5.18
C GLU A 122 14.80 2.22 5.18
N THR A 123 15.04 1.68 3.99
CA THR A 123 15.92 0.54 3.89
C THR A 123 17.27 1.07 4.39
N VAL A 124 17.44 1.02 5.70
CA VAL A 124 18.78 0.88 6.23
C VAL A 124 19.31 -0.27 5.39
N LEU A 125 20.38 -0.04 4.65
CA LEU A 125 21.21 -1.11 4.12
C LEU A 125 21.82 -1.82 5.35
N ALA A 126 20.97 -2.31 6.20
CA ALA A 126 21.25 -3.17 7.31
C ALA A 126 21.36 -4.55 6.72
N THR A 127 22.59 -4.84 6.30
CA THR A 127 23.22 -6.07 6.75
C THR A 127 22.25 -6.86 7.65
N ASN A 128 21.87 -8.05 7.14
CA ASN A 128 21.25 -9.11 7.91
C ASN A 128 19.75 -8.92 8.27
N GLN A 129 18.84 -8.89 7.28
CA GLN A 129 17.69 -9.74 7.46
C GLN A 129 18.23 -11.18 7.55
N ILE A 130 18.08 -11.78 8.72
CA ILE A 130 18.23 -13.22 8.88
C ILE A 130 17.14 -13.79 7.97
N ILE A 131 17.52 -14.21 6.78
CA ILE A 131 16.63 -14.99 5.91
C ILE A 131 16.50 -16.31 6.66
N GLU A 132 15.31 -16.60 7.19
CA GLU A 132 15.03 -17.90 7.79
C GLU A 132 15.42 -18.99 6.79
N GLU A 133 16.01 -20.05 7.26
CA GLU A 133 16.48 -21.17 6.44
C GLU A 133 15.38 -21.56 5.45
N ASN A 134 15.72 -21.58 4.13
CA ASN A 134 14.87 -21.90 2.99
C ASN A 134 13.94 -20.79 2.44
N GLN A 135 14.16 -19.53 2.70
CA GLN A 135 13.42 -18.46 2.02
C GLN A 135 14.11 -17.96 0.75
N TRP A 136 13.31 -17.90 -0.32
CA TRP A 136 13.66 -17.27 -1.59
C TRP A 136 12.89 -15.96 -1.72
N VAL A 137 13.59 -14.87 -2.05
CA VAL A 137 12.95 -13.57 -2.30
C VAL A 137 13.26 -13.14 -3.72
N ILE A 138 12.22 -12.94 -4.52
CA ILE A 138 12.32 -12.43 -5.89
C ILE A 138 11.55 -11.12 -5.94
N TYR A 139 12.19 -10.04 -6.38
CA TYR A 139 11.55 -8.74 -6.55
C TYR A 139 12.11 -8.00 -7.77
N THR A 140 11.34 -7.07 -8.31
CA THR A 140 11.76 -6.23 -9.43
C THR A 140 11.88 -4.78 -8.96
N GLN A 141 12.94 -4.12 -9.38
CA GLN A 141 13.18 -2.70 -9.14
C GLN A 141 13.95 -2.13 -10.35
N ASP A 142 13.54 -0.96 -10.85
CA ASP A 142 14.19 -0.23 -11.96
C ASP A 142 14.47 -1.14 -13.18
N GLU A 143 13.44 -1.88 -13.63
CA GLU A 143 13.51 -2.85 -14.74
C GLU A 143 14.49 -4.02 -14.50
N ARG A 144 14.97 -4.20 -13.30
CA ARG A 144 15.86 -5.30 -12.90
C ARG A 144 15.14 -6.28 -11.99
N CYS A 145 15.40 -7.56 -12.18
CA CYS A 145 14.93 -8.62 -11.31
C CYS A 145 16.05 -9.02 -10.33
N PHE A 146 15.74 -9.00 -9.05
CA PHE A 146 16.65 -9.38 -7.97
C PHE A 146 16.17 -10.68 -7.36
N VAL A 147 17.12 -11.57 -7.14
CA VAL A 147 16.90 -12.87 -6.48
C VAL A 147 17.82 -12.96 -5.27
N ARG A 148 17.24 -13.19 -4.10
CA ARG A 148 17.99 -13.48 -2.85
C ARG A 148 17.58 -14.84 -2.32
N ALA A 149 18.53 -15.59 -1.83
CA ALA A 149 18.32 -16.88 -1.18
C ALA A 149 19.24 -17.01 0.02
N SER A 150 18.86 -17.83 0.99
CA SER A 150 19.71 -18.21 2.14
C SER A 150 20.89 -19.10 1.74
N GLU A 151 20.79 -19.78 0.58
CA GLU A 151 21.79 -20.67 0.05
C GLU A 151 22.43 -20.11 -1.23
N ASN A 152 23.57 -20.67 -1.63
CA ASN A 152 24.25 -20.30 -2.86
C ASN A 152 23.42 -20.66 -4.09
N ILE A 153 23.07 -19.66 -4.87
CA ILE A 153 22.33 -19.82 -6.12
C ILE A 153 23.28 -20.30 -7.21
N LYS A 154 23.13 -21.53 -7.67
CA LYS A 154 23.98 -22.10 -8.73
C LYS A 154 23.59 -21.61 -10.12
N GLN A 155 22.30 -21.35 -10.34
CA GLN A 155 21.78 -20.97 -11.65
C GLN A 155 20.45 -20.26 -11.52
N ILE A 156 20.23 -19.23 -12.34
CA ILE A 156 18.94 -18.55 -12.52
C ILE A 156 18.54 -18.69 -13.98
N ARG A 157 17.32 -19.12 -14.24
CA ARG A 157 16.70 -19.17 -15.57
C ARG A 157 15.40 -18.39 -15.56
N VAL A 158 15.20 -17.52 -16.54
CA VAL A 158 13.97 -16.73 -16.71
C VAL A 158 13.30 -17.17 -18.01
N TYR A 159 12.01 -17.44 -17.95
CA TYR A 159 11.19 -17.85 -19.07
C TYR A 159 10.11 -16.82 -19.33
N ASN A 160 9.72 -16.64 -20.58
CA ASN A 160 8.53 -15.87 -20.92
C ASN A 160 7.25 -16.69 -20.67
N ILE A 161 6.10 -16.05 -20.85
CA ILE A 161 4.78 -16.69 -20.65
C ILE A 161 4.51 -17.86 -21.61
N LEU A 162 5.28 -17.98 -22.69
CA LEU A 162 5.20 -19.09 -23.67
C LEU A 162 6.19 -20.22 -23.35
N GLY A 163 6.92 -20.11 -22.25
CA GLY A 163 7.91 -21.11 -21.82
C GLY A 163 9.27 -21.03 -22.53
N ALA A 164 9.53 -20.00 -23.35
CA ALA A 164 10.83 -19.82 -23.97
C ALA A 164 11.83 -19.18 -22.98
N LEU A 165 13.05 -19.71 -22.93
CA LEU A 165 14.12 -19.18 -22.10
C LEU A 165 14.55 -17.79 -22.61
N VAL A 166 14.43 -16.75 -21.78
CA VAL A 166 14.78 -15.37 -22.13
C VAL A 166 16.05 -14.89 -21.45
N HIS A 167 16.42 -15.49 -20.31
CA HIS A 167 17.65 -15.17 -19.63
C HIS A 167 18.19 -16.34 -18.81
N GLN A 168 19.52 -16.47 -18.72
CA GLN A 168 20.21 -17.44 -17.87
C GLN A 168 21.45 -16.80 -17.27
N SER A 169 21.68 -16.98 -15.98
CA SER A 169 22.89 -16.54 -15.29
C SER A 169 23.37 -17.56 -14.26
N TYR A 170 24.63 -17.49 -13.97
CA TYR A 170 25.33 -18.33 -12.96
C TYR A 170 25.98 -17.36 -11.96
N PRO A 171 25.25 -16.98 -10.88
CA PRO A 171 25.83 -16.16 -9.83
C PRO A 171 26.99 -16.91 -9.17
N ASN A 172 28.07 -16.19 -8.92
CA ASN A 172 29.26 -16.72 -8.19
C ASN A 172 29.00 -16.55 -6.68
#